data_6bd1be15cb64edad9de2e444294ca792
#
_entry.id   6bd1be15cb64edad9de2e444294ca792
#
_cell.length_a   1.000
_cell.length_b   1.000
_cell.length_c   1.000
_cell.angle_alpha   90.00
_cell.angle_beta   90.00
_cell.angle_gamma   90.00
#
_symmetry.space_group_name_H-M   'P 1'
#
loop_
_entity.id
_entity.type
_entity.pdbx_description
1 polymer ?
#
loop_
_entity_poly.entity_id
_entity_poly.type
_entity_poly.pdbx_seq_one_letter_code
_entity_poly.pdbx_strand_id
1 'polypeptide(L)'
;MSCSANPSSLQAGGSSTITCTCTSPDNVPVNVAGWTASSGSISGTGNTATLNTAGASSGPITVSATCTDSRGLNAPASTQVTVENPPPPPAPQASKLTDCDFENMDKIKKPWRVDNECKGKLDDVAKNLQQNADNKLVIVGNAEPTEKRPNLAAERAVNSKAYLTGGEAKLGIDPSRIECRTGSAGTKTAEYWIVPAGGTFSAAGTQPVDESVVKAVPDHPRAAPKKKAKPAAQ
;
A
#
# COMPACT_ATOMS: atom_id res chain seq x y z
N MET A 1 -4.32 -41.05 27.86
CA MET A 1 -3.33 -40.45 26.99
C MET A 1 -3.78 -39.05 26.58
N SER A 2 -2.86 -38.08 26.52
CA SER A 2 -3.11 -36.72 25.97
C SER A 2 -1.90 -36.27 25.15
N CYS A 3 -2.14 -35.51 24.10
CA CYS A 3 -1.07 -34.95 23.26
C CYS A 3 -1.18 -33.43 23.20
N SER A 4 -0.03 -32.74 23.09
CA SER A 4 0.08 -31.29 22.89
C SER A 4 1.08 -31.01 21.79
N ALA A 5 0.92 -29.85 21.13
CA ALA A 5 1.79 -29.36 20.08
C ALA A 5 2.44 -28.05 20.51
N ASN A 6 3.73 -27.88 20.24
CA ASN A 6 4.46 -26.65 20.50
C ASN A 6 5.44 -26.33 19.34
N PRO A 7 5.22 -25.24 18.62
CA PRO A 7 4.04 -24.36 18.64
C PRO A 7 2.78 -25.06 18.11
N SER A 8 1.59 -24.63 18.55
CA SER A 8 0.29 -25.11 18.04
C SER A 8 -0.15 -24.40 16.76
N SER A 9 0.50 -23.30 16.41
CA SER A 9 0.32 -22.56 15.16
C SER A 9 1.67 -22.14 14.61
N LEU A 10 1.84 -22.24 13.28
CA LEU A 10 3.11 -21.95 12.60
C LEU A 10 2.89 -21.62 11.11
N GLN A 11 3.87 -20.99 10.50
CA GLN A 11 3.88 -20.74 9.06
C GLN A 11 4.22 -22.02 8.27
N ALA A 12 3.75 -22.10 7.02
CA ALA A 12 4.08 -23.18 6.11
C ALA A 12 5.62 -23.39 6.01
N GLY A 13 6.05 -24.65 6.07
CA GLY A 13 7.46 -25.04 6.10
C GLY A 13 8.11 -25.03 7.49
N GLY A 14 7.41 -24.59 8.51
CA GLY A 14 7.86 -24.67 9.91
C GLY A 14 7.74 -26.06 10.49
N SER A 15 8.19 -26.22 11.74
CA SER A 15 8.10 -27.48 12.50
C SER A 15 7.47 -27.28 13.85
N SER A 16 6.73 -28.30 14.31
CA SER A 16 6.13 -28.34 15.63
C SER A 16 6.56 -29.62 16.36
N THR A 17 6.90 -29.51 17.63
CA THR A 17 7.16 -30.66 18.49
C THR A 17 5.85 -31.12 19.12
N ILE A 18 5.51 -32.38 18.93
CA ILE A 18 4.34 -33.01 19.52
C ILE A 18 4.79 -33.86 20.70
N THR A 19 4.21 -33.60 21.84
CA THR A 19 4.48 -34.38 23.07
C THR A 19 3.20 -35.06 23.53
N CYS A 20 3.26 -36.38 23.69
CA CYS A 20 2.15 -37.16 24.23
C CYS A 20 2.51 -37.73 25.61
N THR A 21 1.60 -37.58 26.56
CA THR A 21 1.71 -38.17 27.89
C THR A 21 0.76 -39.37 27.98
N CYS A 22 1.30 -40.51 28.35
CA CYS A 22 0.54 -41.72 28.53
C CYS A 22 0.83 -42.32 29.92
N THR A 23 -0.20 -42.74 30.62
CA THR A 23 -0.11 -43.42 31.92
C THR A 23 -1.05 -44.61 31.93
N SER A 24 -0.64 -45.72 32.54
CA SER A 24 -1.51 -46.83 32.84
C SER A 24 -2.05 -46.74 34.29
N PRO A 25 -3.37 -46.94 34.49
CA PRO A 25 -3.93 -46.94 35.85
C PRO A 25 -3.32 -48.00 36.75
N ASP A 26 -2.84 -49.09 36.15
CA ASP A 26 -2.24 -50.20 36.89
C ASP A 26 -0.71 -50.14 37.03
N ASN A 27 -0.13 -48.96 36.70
CA ASN A 27 1.32 -48.70 36.72
C ASN A 27 2.17 -49.67 35.89
N VAL A 28 1.61 -50.30 34.87
CA VAL A 28 2.39 -51.14 33.94
C VAL A 28 3.11 -50.27 32.89
N PRO A 29 4.23 -50.75 32.33
CA PRO A 29 4.96 -50.05 31.29
C PRO A 29 4.09 -49.69 30.08
N VAL A 30 4.26 -48.48 29.57
CA VAL A 30 3.52 -47.98 28.40
C VAL A 30 4.51 -47.55 27.33
N ASN A 31 4.11 -47.64 26.08
CA ASN A 31 4.85 -47.18 24.91
C ASN A 31 3.96 -46.36 23.99
N VAL A 32 4.46 -45.19 23.56
CA VAL A 32 3.78 -44.35 22.55
C VAL A 32 4.40 -44.62 21.18
N ALA A 33 3.57 -44.99 20.23
CA ALA A 33 4.00 -45.30 18.86
C ALA A 33 2.87 -45.01 17.86
N GLY A 34 3.08 -45.32 16.58
CA GLY A 34 2.04 -45.17 15.55
C GLY A 34 1.76 -43.71 15.21
N TRP A 35 2.77 -42.88 15.21
CA TRP A 35 2.67 -41.47 14.85
C TRP A 35 2.20 -41.27 13.41
N THR A 36 1.12 -40.52 13.24
CA THR A 36 0.55 -40.15 11.93
C THR A 36 0.18 -38.67 11.91
N ALA A 37 0.22 -38.07 10.72
CA ALA A 37 -0.23 -36.72 10.48
C ALA A 37 -1.12 -36.68 9.24
N SER A 38 -2.17 -35.84 9.25
CA SER A 38 -3.07 -35.67 8.10
C SER A 38 -2.42 -34.99 6.91
N SER A 39 -1.35 -34.23 7.15
CA SER A 39 -0.53 -33.53 6.13
C SER A 39 0.86 -33.24 6.69
N GLY A 40 1.82 -32.93 5.79
CA GLY A 40 3.22 -32.79 6.17
C GLY A 40 3.90 -34.15 6.41
N SER A 41 5.05 -34.11 7.08
CA SER A 41 5.79 -35.30 7.48
C SER A 41 5.99 -35.31 9.00
N ILE A 42 5.80 -36.47 9.61
CA ILE A 42 6.03 -36.65 11.04
C ILE A 42 7.10 -37.72 11.28
N SER A 43 8.02 -37.43 12.21
CA SER A 43 9.07 -38.35 12.63
C SER A 43 9.27 -38.22 14.14
N GLY A 44 9.44 -39.34 14.80
CA GLY A 44 9.66 -39.38 16.25
C GLY A 44 9.54 -40.79 16.80
N THR A 45 9.98 -40.97 18.05
CA THR A 45 9.92 -42.25 18.80
C THR A 45 9.54 -41.98 20.24
N GLY A 46 8.79 -42.91 20.83
CA GLY A 46 8.32 -42.75 22.19
C GLY A 46 7.37 -41.55 22.32
N ASN A 47 7.49 -40.79 23.38
CA ASN A 47 6.54 -39.74 23.77
C ASN A 47 6.62 -38.44 22.95
N THR A 48 7.58 -38.29 22.03
CA THR A 48 7.78 -37.08 21.26
C THR A 48 7.95 -37.35 19.78
N ALA A 49 7.38 -36.48 18.95
CA ALA A 49 7.57 -36.48 17.50
C ALA A 49 7.67 -35.04 16.99
N THR A 50 8.31 -34.87 15.84
CA THR A 50 8.40 -33.60 15.13
C THR A 50 7.56 -33.66 13.88
N LEU A 51 6.58 -32.78 13.78
CA LEU A 51 5.83 -32.50 12.56
C LEU A 51 6.58 -31.45 11.76
N ASN A 52 6.87 -31.75 10.50
CA ASN A 52 7.38 -30.80 9.52
C ASN A 52 6.28 -30.48 8.49
N THR A 53 5.97 -29.21 8.32
CA THR A 53 4.87 -28.74 7.46
C THR A 53 5.32 -28.32 6.05
N ALA A 54 6.54 -28.69 5.63
CA ALA A 54 7.00 -28.44 4.28
C ALA A 54 6.04 -29.09 3.26
N GLY A 55 5.53 -28.27 2.33
CA GLY A 55 4.55 -28.71 1.32
C GLY A 55 3.11 -28.91 1.83
N ALA A 56 2.85 -28.65 3.10
CA ALA A 56 1.49 -28.67 3.62
C ALA A 56 0.75 -27.37 3.24
N SER A 57 -0.54 -27.52 2.89
CA SER A 57 -1.43 -26.37 2.70
C SER A 57 -1.78 -25.74 4.05
N SER A 58 -2.18 -24.48 4.04
CA SER A 58 -2.72 -23.78 5.22
C SER A 58 -3.98 -24.50 5.75
N GLY A 59 -4.12 -24.46 7.05
CA GLY A 59 -5.23 -25.11 7.76
C GLY A 59 -4.78 -26.03 8.89
N PRO A 60 -5.71 -26.72 9.56
CA PRO A 60 -5.40 -27.61 10.66
C PRO A 60 -4.81 -28.93 10.17
N ILE A 61 -3.70 -29.35 10.77
CA ILE A 61 -3.11 -30.68 10.62
C ILE A 61 -3.40 -31.47 11.91
N THR A 62 -4.06 -32.59 11.78
CA THR A 62 -4.27 -33.50 12.90
C THR A 62 -3.09 -34.46 13.01
N VAL A 63 -2.48 -34.51 14.19
CA VAL A 63 -1.41 -35.44 14.53
C VAL A 63 -1.98 -36.45 15.55
N SER A 64 -1.78 -37.73 15.30
CA SER A 64 -2.27 -38.79 16.14
C SER A 64 -1.15 -39.75 16.54
N ALA A 65 -1.27 -40.35 17.71
CA ALA A 65 -0.42 -41.45 18.19
C ALA A 65 -1.21 -42.39 19.05
N THR A 66 -0.69 -43.60 19.26
CA THR A 66 -1.31 -44.63 20.09
C THR A 66 -0.37 -44.99 21.26
N CYS A 67 -0.91 -44.99 22.44
CA CYS A 67 -0.24 -45.55 23.61
C CYS A 67 -0.69 -47.00 23.78
N THR A 68 0.27 -47.91 23.95
CA THR A 68 0.02 -49.34 24.20
C THR A 68 0.66 -49.74 25.53
N ASP A 69 -0.05 -50.43 26.38
CA ASP A 69 0.51 -50.97 27.61
C ASP A 69 1.12 -52.39 27.39
N SER A 70 1.85 -52.88 28.37
CA SER A 70 2.50 -54.19 28.27
C SER A 70 1.52 -55.37 28.13
N ARG A 71 0.22 -55.17 28.31
CA ARG A 71 -0.85 -56.16 28.11
C ARG A 71 -1.53 -56.08 26.74
N GLY A 72 -1.13 -55.07 25.93
CA GLY A 72 -1.67 -54.83 24.60
C GLY A 72 -2.93 -53.94 24.58
N LEU A 73 -3.28 -53.26 25.70
CA LEU A 73 -4.36 -52.31 25.72
C LEU A 73 -3.91 -51.00 25.03
N ASN A 74 -4.76 -50.48 24.15
CA ASN A 74 -4.45 -49.33 23.33
C ASN A 74 -5.31 -48.09 23.69
N ALA A 75 -4.69 -46.92 23.73
CA ALA A 75 -5.35 -45.63 23.91
C ALA A 75 -4.85 -44.64 22.86
N PRO A 76 -5.65 -44.30 21.85
CA PRO A 76 -5.27 -43.27 20.88
C PRO A 76 -5.43 -41.86 21.47
N ALA A 77 -4.61 -40.91 21.02
CA ALA A 77 -4.82 -39.49 21.25
C ALA A 77 -4.38 -38.70 20.02
N SER A 78 -4.92 -37.49 19.89
CA SER A 78 -4.60 -36.60 18.81
C SER A 78 -4.48 -35.16 19.32
N THR A 79 -3.76 -34.34 18.57
CA THR A 79 -3.68 -32.89 18.73
C THR A 79 -3.70 -32.24 17.36
N GLN A 80 -3.91 -30.92 17.32
CA GLN A 80 -3.92 -30.16 16.06
C GLN A 80 -2.79 -29.14 16.05
N VAL A 81 -2.22 -28.94 14.87
CA VAL A 81 -1.27 -27.87 14.54
C VAL A 81 -1.87 -27.06 13.38
N THR A 82 -2.02 -25.78 13.56
CA THR A 82 -2.56 -24.91 12.51
C THR A 82 -1.43 -24.33 11.67
N VAL A 83 -1.46 -24.54 10.36
CA VAL A 83 -0.58 -23.88 9.39
C VAL A 83 -1.26 -22.59 8.94
N GLU A 84 -0.64 -21.46 9.23
CA GLU A 84 -1.14 -20.13 8.87
C GLU A 84 -0.79 -19.77 7.43
N ASN A 85 -1.66 -19.00 6.78
CA ASN A 85 -1.32 -18.38 5.51
C ASN A 85 -0.21 -17.33 5.74
N PRO A 86 0.74 -17.19 4.82
CA PRO A 86 1.63 -16.03 4.83
C PRO A 86 0.80 -14.73 4.88
N PRO A 87 1.22 -13.73 5.65
CA PRO A 87 0.56 -12.44 5.60
C PRO A 87 0.59 -11.91 4.16
N PRO A 88 -0.48 -11.26 3.68
CA PRO A 88 -0.47 -10.66 2.35
C PRO A 88 0.69 -9.65 2.25
N PRO A 89 1.33 -9.52 1.09
CA PRO A 89 2.35 -8.50 0.88
C PRO A 89 1.82 -7.12 1.28
N PRO A 90 2.64 -6.27 1.90
CA PRO A 90 2.23 -4.91 2.23
C PRO A 90 1.78 -4.19 0.95
N ALA A 91 0.67 -3.45 1.04
CA ALA A 91 0.17 -2.65 -0.08
C ALA A 91 1.25 -1.66 -0.55
N PRO A 92 1.38 -1.47 -1.87
CA PRO A 92 2.30 -0.47 -2.40
C PRO A 92 2.02 0.90 -1.80
N GLN A 93 3.07 1.66 -1.51
CA GLN A 93 2.94 3.00 -0.95
C GLN A 93 3.14 4.05 -2.03
N ALA A 94 2.48 5.21 -1.86
CA ALA A 94 2.74 6.36 -2.70
C ALA A 94 4.19 6.82 -2.58
N SER A 95 4.76 7.25 -3.69
CA SER A 95 6.10 7.84 -3.74
C SER A 95 6.06 9.25 -4.36
N LYS A 96 6.81 10.17 -3.75
CA LYS A 96 6.97 11.51 -4.33
C LYS A 96 7.82 11.43 -5.60
N LEU A 97 7.25 11.83 -6.73
CA LEU A 97 7.94 11.84 -8.01
C LEU A 97 8.76 13.13 -8.19
N THR A 98 8.15 14.27 -7.91
CA THR A 98 8.77 15.60 -8.02
C THR A 98 7.96 16.62 -7.24
N ASP A 99 8.42 17.86 -7.25
CA ASP A 99 7.71 19.04 -6.75
C ASP A 99 7.92 20.27 -7.63
N CYS A 100 7.03 21.23 -7.47
CA CYS A 100 7.15 22.57 -8.03
C CYS A 100 7.41 23.58 -6.94
N ASP A 101 8.27 24.57 -7.23
CA ASP A 101 8.59 25.70 -6.38
C ASP A 101 7.85 26.95 -6.89
N PHE A 102 7.25 27.71 -5.97
CA PHE A 102 6.52 28.95 -6.26
C PHE A 102 7.19 30.20 -5.68
N GLU A 103 8.42 30.12 -5.20
CA GLU A 103 9.15 31.23 -4.56
C GLU A 103 9.22 32.49 -5.45
N ASN A 104 9.47 32.33 -6.74
CA ASN A 104 9.61 33.44 -7.66
C ASN A 104 8.25 33.98 -8.17
N MET A 105 7.15 33.31 -7.88
CA MET A 105 5.83 33.69 -8.40
C MET A 105 5.25 34.93 -7.70
N ASP A 106 5.72 35.25 -6.49
CA ASP A 106 5.36 36.48 -5.77
C ASP A 106 5.78 37.72 -6.54
N LYS A 107 6.95 37.68 -7.22
CA LYS A 107 7.49 38.80 -7.99
C LYS A 107 6.58 39.24 -9.13
N ILE A 108 5.82 38.29 -9.70
CA ILE A 108 4.84 38.57 -10.77
C ILE A 108 3.41 38.67 -10.24
N LYS A 109 3.21 38.72 -8.91
CA LYS A 109 1.91 38.82 -8.23
C LYS A 109 0.94 37.68 -8.59
N LYS A 110 1.48 36.52 -8.90
CA LYS A 110 0.71 35.30 -9.23
C LYS A 110 1.26 34.09 -8.47
N PRO A 111 1.17 34.08 -7.14
CA PRO A 111 1.82 33.06 -6.28
C PRO A 111 1.25 31.64 -6.45
N TRP A 112 0.19 31.47 -7.24
CA TRP A 112 -0.45 30.18 -7.57
C TRP A 112 -0.08 29.67 -8.97
N ARG A 113 0.68 30.45 -9.76
CA ARG A 113 0.89 30.17 -11.18
C ARG A 113 1.89 29.04 -11.39
N VAL A 114 1.49 28.05 -12.17
CA VAL A 114 2.38 27.02 -12.72
C VAL A 114 3.23 27.64 -13.82
N ASP A 115 4.50 27.84 -13.57
CA ASP A 115 5.45 28.41 -14.53
C ASP A 115 5.99 27.37 -15.53
N ASN A 116 6.90 27.78 -16.40
CA ASN A 116 7.42 26.88 -17.44
C ASN A 116 8.30 25.75 -16.88
N GLU A 117 9.02 25.97 -15.78
CA GLU A 117 9.81 24.94 -15.12
C GLU A 117 8.87 23.89 -14.52
N CYS A 118 7.86 24.36 -13.81
CA CYS A 118 6.84 23.51 -13.23
C CYS A 118 6.06 22.72 -14.30
N LYS A 119 5.71 23.36 -15.42
CA LYS A 119 5.07 22.69 -16.57
C LYS A 119 5.91 21.54 -17.11
N GLY A 120 7.25 21.73 -17.23
CA GLY A 120 8.15 20.65 -17.64
C GLY A 120 8.12 19.45 -16.69
N LYS A 121 8.12 19.69 -15.38
CA LYS A 121 7.99 18.64 -14.36
C LYS A 121 6.61 17.94 -14.44
N LEU A 122 5.55 18.69 -14.68
CA LEU A 122 4.20 18.15 -14.86
C LEU A 122 4.04 17.32 -16.14
N ASP A 123 4.77 17.66 -17.21
CA ASP A 123 4.83 16.85 -18.42
C ASP A 123 5.41 15.45 -18.12
N ASP A 124 6.43 15.36 -17.25
CA ASP A 124 6.99 14.08 -16.83
C ASP A 124 6.04 13.31 -15.89
N VAL A 125 5.32 14.00 -15.02
CA VAL A 125 4.22 13.41 -14.24
C VAL A 125 3.15 12.82 -15.17
N ALA A 126 2.76 13.57 -16.21
CA ALA A 126 1.76 13.10 -17.17
C ALA A 126 2.23 11.86 -17.94
N LYS A 127 3.50 11.82 -18.38
CA LYS A 127 4.09 10.64 -19.04
C LYS A 127 4.03 9.43 -18.12
N ASN A 128 4.38 9.57 -16.83
CA ASN A 128 4.28 8.48 -15.86
C ASN A 128 2.84 7.94 -15.76
N LEU A 129 1.86 8.83 -15.65
CA LEU A 129 0.45 8.45 -15.58
C LEU A 129 -0.08 7.82 -16.89
N GLN A 130 0.43 8.24 -18.04
CA GLN A 130 0.07 7.66 -19.35
C GLN A 130 0.66 6.27 -19.53
N GLN A 131 1.89 6.04 -19.07
CA GLN A 131 2.56 4.74 -19.11
C GLN A 131 1.96 3.73 -18.13
N ASN A 132 1.38 4.22 -17.03
CA ASN A 132 0.80 3.41 -15.96
C ASN A 132 -0.66 3.83 -15.73
N ALA A 133 -1.57 3.26 -16.51
CA ALA A 133 -2.98 3.67 -16.55
C ALA A 133 -3.71 3.57 -15.20
N ASP A 134 -3.33 2.62 -14.37
CA ASP A 134 -3.95 2.37 -13.06
C ASP A 134 -3.37 3.22 -11.91
N ASN A 135 -2.26 3.93 -12.16
CA ASN A 135 -1.69 4.84 -11.17
C ASN A 135 -2.59 6.05 -10.98
N LYS A 136 -2.63 6.55 -9.73
CA LYS A 136 -3.26 7.82 -9.37
C LYS A 136 -2.20 8.85 -8.98
N LEU A 137 -2.58 10.11 -8.99
CA LEU A 137 -1.75 11.22 -8.56
C LEU A 137 -2.39 11.92 -7.37
N VAL A 138 -1.62 12.15 -6.32
CA VAL A 138 -1.98 13.08 -5.26
C VAL A 138 -1.09 14.31 -5.38
N ILE A 139 -1.72 15.47 -5.48
CA ILE A 139 -1.04 16.77 -5.51
C ILE A 139 -1.22 17.42 -4.15
N VAL A 140 -0.12 17.67 -3.46
CA VAL A 140 -0.12 18.33 -2.15
C VAL A 140 0.42 19.73 -2.31
N GLY A 141 -0.48 20.72 -2.34
CA GLY A 141 -0.09 22.12 -2.34
C GLY A 141 0.26 22.61 -0.94
N ASN A 142 1.32 23.38 -0.83
CA ASN A 142 1.79 23.99 0.42
C ASN A 142 1.83 25.51 0.30
N ALA A 143 1.73 26.19 1.43
CA ALA A 143 1.90 27.65 1.54
C ALA A 143 2.69 27.97 2.80
N GLU A 144 3.49 29.05 2.75
CA GLU A 144 4.14 29.57 3.93
C GLU A 144 3.15 30.33 4.82
N PRO A 145 3.36 30.31 6.15
CA PRO A 145 2.51 31.08 7.08
C PRO A 145 2.52 32.58 6.84
N THR A 146 3.55 33.10 6.17
CA THR A 146 3.71 34.51 5.82
C THR A 146 2.88 34.93 4.61
N GLU A 147 2.39 33.99 3.81
CA GLU A 147 1.58 34.26 2.63
C GLU A 147 0.13 34.59 3.04
N LYS A 148 -0.28 35.83 2.76
CA LYS A 148 -1.58 36.37 3.23
C LYS A 148 -2.79 35.95 2.37
N ARG A 149 -2.56 35.32 1.20
CA ARG A 149 -3.64 34.92 0.30
C ARG A 149 -4.34 33.66 0.85
N PRO A 150 -5.64 33.75 1.11
CA PRO A 150 -6.39 32.58 1.56
C PRO A 150 -6.39 31.48 0.48
N ASN A 151 -6.42 30.21 0.90
CA ASN A 151 -6.48 29.03 0.02
C ASN A 151 -5.32 28.86 -0.97
N LEU A 152 -4.21 29.58 -0.79
CA LEU A 152 -3.11 29.55 -1.75
C LEU A 152 -2.50 28.15 -1.95
N ALA A 153 -2.37 27.37 -0.88
CA ALA A 153 -1.96 25.96 -0.96
C ALA A 153 -2.90 25.16 -1.87
N ALA A 154 -4.20 25.30 -1.67
CA ALA A 154 -5.20 24.64 -2.50
C ALA A 154 -5.18 25.13 -3.95
N GLU A 155 -5.00 26.44 -4.19
CA GLU A 155 -4.88 27.02 -5.53
C GLU A 155 -3.67 26.45 -6.28
N ARG A 156 -2.52 26.25 -5.63
CA ARG A 156 -1.33 25.61 -6.24
C ARG A 156 -1.62 24.19 -6.68
N ALA A 157 -2.30 23.39 -5.85
CA ALA A 157 -2.70 22.03 -6.21
C ALA A 157 -3.69 22.00 -7.38
N VAL A 158 -4.76 22.82 -7.31
CA VAL A 158 -5.82 22.85 -8.32
C VAL A 158 -5.29 23.39 -9.67
N ASN A 159 -4.41 24.39 -9.66
CA ASN A 159 -3.79 24.87 -10.90
C ASN A 159 -2.88 23.84 -11.57
N SER A 160 -2.13 23.05 -10.76
CA SER A 160 -1.34 21.93 -11.29
C SER A 160 -2.22 20.85 -11.90
N LYS A 161 -3.34 20.50 -11.24
CA LYS A 161 -4.34 19.58 -11.80
C LYS A 161 -4.94 20.12 -13.09
N ALA A 162 -5.30 21.41 -13.14
CA ALA A 162 -5.85 22.04 -14.32
C ALA A 162 -4.89 21.98 -15.52
N TYR A 163 -3.58 22.12 -15.30
CA TYR A 163 -2.58 21.95 -16.35
C TYR A 163 -2.56 20.52 -16.90
N LEU A 164 -2.59 19.51 -16.03
CA LEU A 164 -2.56 18.09 -16.41
C LEU A 164 -3.83 17.64 -17.14
N THR A 165 -4.99 18.18 -16.74
CA THR A 165 -6.30 17.78 -17.29
C THR A 165 -6.81 18.69 -18.39
N GLY A 166 -6.29 19.90 -18.46
CA GLY A 166 -6.77 20.97 -19.35
C GLY A 166 -6.15 20.97 -20.73
N GLY A 167 -6.70 21.87 -21.57
CA GLY A 167 -6.39 21.93 -22.98
C GLY A 167 -5.05 22.61 -23.36
N GLU A 168 -4.32 23.28 -22.46
CA GLU A 168 -3.11 24.01 -22.84
C GLU A 168 -2.01 23.07 -23.32
N ALA A 169 -1.75 22.00 -22.57
CA ALA A 169 -0.71 21.01 -22.89
C ALA A 169 -1.26 19.79 -23.63
N LYS A 170 -2.58 19.64 -23.76
CA LYS A 170 -3.26 18.46 -24.37
C LYS A 170 -2.81 17.12 -23.77
N LEU A 171 -2.44 17.12 -22.49
CA LEU A 171 -1.93 15.92 -21.80
C LEU A 171 -3.05 14.90 -21.55
N GLY A 172 -4.30 15.35 -21.42
CA GLY A 172 -5.49 14.50 -21.39
C GLY A 172 -5.56 13.53 -20.22
N ILE A 173 -4.95 13.87 -19.09
CA ILE A 173 -5.05 13.03 -17.88
C ILE A 173 -6.46 13.13 -17.32
N ASP A 174 -7.09 11.98 -17.07
CA ASP A 174 -8.42 11.92 -16.46
C ASP A 174 -8.43 12.59 -15.08
N PRO A 175 -9.27 13.61 -14.85
CA PRO A 175 -9.38 14.31 -13.58
C PRO A 175 -9.68 13.40 -12.38
N SER A 176 -10.39 12.28 -12.59
CA SER A 176 -10.73 11.31 -11.55
C SER A 176 -9.52 10.57 -10.99
N ARG A 177 -8.40 10.58 -11.69
CA ARG A 177 -7.13 10.00 -11.27
C ARG A 177 -6.28 10.96 -10.43
N ILE A 178 -6.71 12.21 -10.26
CA ILE A 178 -5.94 13.26 -9.58
C ILE A 178 -6.71 13.77 -8.37
N GLU A 179 -6.14 13.59 -7.19
CA GLU A 179 -6.63 14.15 -5.94
C GLU A 179 -5.79 15.36 -5.54
N CYS A 180 -6.46 16.49 -5.22
CA CYS A 180 -5.81 17.68 -4.70
C CYS A 180 -5.93 17.71 -3.17
N ARG A 181 -4.82 18.01 -2.50
CA ARG A 181 -4.73 18.17 -1.04
C ARG A 181 -3.93 19.42 -0.68
N THR A 182 -4.14 19.92 0.53
CA THR A 182 -3.26 20.92 1.14
C THR A 182 -2.38 20.24 2.16
N GLY A 183 -1.12 20.63 2.23
CA GLY A 183 -0.15 20.16 3.20
C GLY A 183 0.18 21.20 4.26
N SER A 184 0.97 20.78 5.25
CA SER A 184 1.43 21.59 6.39
C SER A 184 2.94 21.83 6.38
N ALA A 185 3.61 21.60 5.24
CA ALA A 185 5.08 21.72 5.16
C ALA A 185 5.61 23.16 5.38
N GLY A 186 4.75 24.17 5.29
CA GLY A 186 5.15 25.56 5.48
C GLY A 186 6.09 26.09 4.38
N THR A 187 6.00 25.53 3.16
CA THR A 187 6.82 25.87 2.00
C THR A 187 5.96 26.36 0.83
N LYS A 188 6.55 27.11 -0.10
CA LYS A 188 5.86 27.57 -1.32
C LYS A 188 5.95 26.54 -2.42
N THR A 189 5.41 25.33 -2.18
CA THR A 189 5.56 24.19 -3.11
C THR A 189 4.23 23.54 -3.48
N ALA A 190 4.26 22.72 -4.52
CA ALA A 190 3.29 21.68 -4.77
C ALA A 190 4.03 20.37 -5.03
N GLU A 191 3.72 19.34 -4.27
CA GLU A 191 4.35 18.02 -4.37
C GLU A 191 3.47 17.07 -5.17
N TYR A 192 4.10 16.23 -5.99
CA TYR A 192 3.42 15.27 -6.86
C TYR A 192 3.77 13.85 -6.44
N TRP A 193 2.76 13.14 -5.91
CA TRP A 193 2.88 11.80 -5.37
C TRP A 193 2.18 10.80 -6.27
N ILE A 194 2.92 9.84 -6.81
CA ILE A 194 2.35 8.73 -7.57
C ILE A 194 1.87 7.66 -6.59
N VAL A 195 0.62 7.26 -6.72
CA VAL A 195 0.00 6.17 -5.99
C VAL A 195 -0.17 5.01 -6.95
N PRO A 196 0.61 3.91 -6.80
CA PRO A 196 0.49 2.73 -7.66
C PRO A 196 -0.89 2.07 -7.54
N ALA A 197 -1.24 1.22 -8.50
CA ALA A 197 -2.45 0.40 -8.44
C ALA A 197 -2.50 -0.41 -7.13
N GLY A 198 -3.64 -0.36 -6.43
CA GLY A 198 -3.79 -1.00 -5.11
C GLY A 198 -2.99 -0.34 -3.98
N GLY A 199 -2.29 0.73 -4.26
CA GLY A 199 -1.48 1.47 -3.30
C GLY A 199 -2.28 2.45 -2.44
N THR A 200 -1.62 2.95 -1.40
CA THR A 200 -2.18 3.95 -0.48
C THR A 200 -1.29 5.17 -0.39
N PHE A 201 -1.91 6.33 -0.19
CA PHE A 201 -1.23 7.59 0.14
C PHE A 201 -1.39 7.88 1.64
N SER A 202 -0.29 8.20 2.31
CA SER A 202 -0.36 8.64 3.70
C SER A 202 -0.94 10.05 3.77
N ALA A 203 -2.17 10.17 4.25
CA ALA A 203 -2.88 11.43 4.36
C ALA A 203 -2.45 12.28 5.59
N ALA A 204 -1.51 11.79 6.41
CA ALA A 204 -1.04 12.49 7.61
C ALA A 204 -0.48 13.88 7.26
N GLY A 205 -0.91 14.90 7.99
CA GLY A 205 -0.50 16.29 7.75
C GLY A 205 -1.08 16.94 6.50
N THR A 206 -2.03 16.29 5.82
CA THR A 206 -2.70 16.85 4.65
C THR A 206 -4.22 16.89 4.78
N GLN A 207 -4.89 17.79 4.05
CA GLN A 207 -6.34 17.90 4.00
C GLN A 207 -6.83 17.87 2.55
N PRO A 208 -7.94 17.19 2.23
CA PRO A 208 -8.50 17.21 0.88
C PRO A 208 -8.96 18.62 0.51
N VAL A 209 -8.80 18.98 -0.77
CA VAL A 209 -9.26 20.26 -1.31
C VAL A 209 -10.70 20.11 -1.81
N ASP A 210 -11.58 21.01 -1.37
CA ASP A 210 -12.90 21.14 -1.97
C ASP A 210 -12.81 21.90 -3.31
N GLU A 211 -12.71 21.16 -4.40
CA GLU A 211 -12.63 21.73 -5.75
C GLU A 211 -13.96 22.38 -6.21
N SER A 212 -15.04 22.28 -5.43
CA SER A 212 -16.26 23.05 -5.70
C SER A 212 -16.09 24.52 -5.33
N VAL A 213 -15.30 24.78 -4.29
CA VAL A 213 -15.02 26.11 -3.73
C VAL A 213 -13.74 26.71 -4.33
N VAL A 214 -12.66 25.94 -4.40
CA VAL A 214 -11.37 26.38 -4.93
C VAL A 214 -11.28 26.03 -6.40
N LYS A 215 -11.25 27.06 -7.25
CA LYS A 215 -11.16 26.90 -8.72
C LYS A 215 -9.75 27.22 -9.22
N ALA A 216 -9.34 26.57 -10.29
CA ALA A 216 -8.15 26.95 -11.01
C ALA A 216 -8.26 28.39 -11.50
N VAL A 217 -7.19 29.15 -11.34
CA VAL A 217 -7.08 30.50 -11.89
C VAL A 217 -6.41 30.37 -13.26
N PRO A 218 -7.14 30.56 -14.37
CA PRO A 218 -6.58 30.40 -15.69
C PRO A 218 -5.42 31.38 -15.92
N ASP A 219 -4.33 30.88 -16.47
CA ASP A 219 -3.37 31.77 -17.11
C ASP A 219 -4.11 32.43 -18.30
N HIS A 220 -4.16 33.74 -18.33
CA HIS A 220 -4.86 34.43 -19.41
C HIS A 220 -4.35 33.89 -20.76
N PRO A 221 -5.23 33.42 -21.66
CA PRO A 221 -4.79 33.03 -22.98
C PRO A 221 -4.05 34.23 -23.60
N ARG A 222 -2.86 33.98 -24.14
CA ARG A 222 -2.11 34.96 -24.89
C ARG A 222 -3.09 35.59 -25.90
N ALA A 223 -3.39 36.87 -25.76
CA ALA A 223 -4.27 37.55 -26.71
C ALA A 223 -3.81 37.20 -28.12
N ALA A 224 -4.70 36.63 -28.91
CA ALA A 224 -4.37 36.30 -30.29
C ALA A 224 -3.79 37.55 -30.98
N PRO A 225 -2.67 37.46 -31.72
CA PRO A 225 -2.09 38.59 -32.36
C PRO A 225 -3.16 39.26 -33.23
N LYS A 226 -3.46 40.54 -32.94
CA LYS A 226 -4.41 41.32 -33.75
C LYS A 226 -3.93 41.25 -35.21
N LYS A 227 -4.70 40.61 -36.06
CA LYS A 227 -4.45 40.66 -37.50
C LYS A 227 -4.38 42.12 -37.93
N LYS A 228 -3.18 42.60 -38.32
CA LYS A 228 -3.04 43.93 -38.93
C LYS A 228 -3.99 43.97 -40.11
N ALA A 229 -4.91 44.89 -40.08
CA ALA A 229 -5.77 45.17 -41.24
C ALA A 229 -4.87 45.48 -42.43
N LYS A 230 -5.08 44.79 -43.53
CA LYS A 230 -4.41 45.03 -44.81
C LYS A 230 -4.87 46.43 -45.29
N PRO A 231 -3.98 47.35 -45.59
CA PRO A 231 -4.42 48.66 -46.16
C PRO A 231 -5.18 48.41 -47.47
N ALA A 232 -6.31 49.09 -47.61
CA ALA A 232 -7.08 49.08 -48.85
C ALA A 232 -6.21 49.66 -49.96
N ALA A 233 -6.09 48.94 -51.05
CA ALA A 233 -5.45 49.46 -52.27
C ALA A 233 -6.35 50.53 -52.86
N GLN A 234 -5.79 51.69 -53.12
CA GLN A 234 -6.37 52.75 -53.97
C GLN A 234 -6.12 52.41 -55.42
#